data_38fc2a0a8c529574c680ae27bfc47725
#
_entry.id   38fc2a0a8c529574c680ae27bfc47725
#
_cell.length_a   1.000
_cell.length_b   1.000
_cell.length_c   1.000
_cell.angle_alpha   90.00
_cell.angle_beta   90.00
_cell.angle_gamma   90.00
#
_symmetry.space_group_name_H-M   'P 1'
#
loop_
_entity.id
_entity.type
_entity.pdbx_description
1 polymer ?
#
loop_
_entity_poly.entity_id
_entity_poly.type
_entity_poly.pdbx_seq_one_letter_code
_entity_poly.pdbx_strand_id
1 'polypeptide(L)'
;MLKIVLVDDEPLILKGLESIIPEFEQNIEIVGTAKNGELALELFADQEVDVLLTDIEMPVMNGLELIDAWKKRQPTTKTVVLSGFEDFHYIKRGLSAGIENYLLKPLNEQELKETFVQIEKKQVTDNVVPREEAYYILRDNTIWRWLNLRINKEEWEERLALYDMTLNQNESAVLIQIQPTKETDMAEWKKLSEHYRRTYPFMLLTPENEIILGITEQTSISEQILAIHQDIKQHISNEAFYIFVSEKVQGEMMYPQAFRQLTRLLPERLVKESGSLIAYQKRTKHTWRPKRKQHQLAKLLVMNNEKEIKAWINNFFKEWNDHKLESDPHQMLHILNEMLVMMAESDPKELSESMGRIAGETSIEGLEEATLTYAIRYYNRKKQTDESKSPIIQNVLSYITEHFSEGMSLKTLGNDFHINAVYLGQLFQKEMGEHFTDYLNRYRVNYAKEELLQTKDNLTIIAGKSGYTDMAYFYRQFKKHTGETPNRYRKIHQ
;
A
#
# COMPACT_ATOMS: atom_id res chain seq x y z
N MET A 1 1.22 11.86 -22.38
CA MET A 1 2.47 12.43 -21.86
C MET A 1 2.13 13.81 -21.32
N LEU A 2 2.29 14.04 -20.02
CA LEU A 2 2.01 15.32 -19.34
C LEU A 2 3.14 16.30 -19.62
N LYS A 3 2.83 17.43 -20.22
CA LYS A 3 3.77 18.51 -20.50
C LYS A 3 3.78 19.53 -19.36
N ILE A 4 4.93 19.68 -18.69
CA ILE A 4 5.05 20.50 -17.47
C ILE A 4 6.02 21.65 -17.68
N VAL A 5 5.63 22.85 -17.22
CA VAL A 5 6.52 24.00 -17.05
C VAL A 5 6.79 24.23 -15.57
N LEU A 6 8.07 24.41 -15.21
CA LEU A 6 8.53 24.66 -13.84
C LEU A 6 8.95 26.12 -13.72
N VAL A 7 8.46 26.82 -12.69
CA VAL A 7 8.77 28.24 -12.47
C VAL A 7 9.15 28.46 -11.00
N ASP A 8 10.39 28.86 -10.74
CA ASP A 8 10.90 29.11 -9.40
C ASP A 8 12.15 30.00 -9.51
N ASP A 9 12.31 31.00 -8.68
CA ASP A 9 13.47 31.91 -8.73
C ASP A 9 14.73 31.30 -8.09
N GLU A 10 14.58 30.17 -7.38
CA GLU A 10 15.68 29.41 -6.80
C GLU A 10 16.21 28.34 -7.76
N PRO A 11 17.41 28.51 -8.36
CA PRO A 11 17.95 27.55 -9.33
C PRO A 11 18.18 26.15 -8.78
N LEU A 12 18.35 26.00 -7.45
CA LEU A 12 18.52 24.71 -6.78
C LEU A 12 17.21 23.91 -6.75
N ILE A 13 16.09 24.59 -6.56
CA ILE A 13 14.75 23.97 -6.59
C ILE A 13 14.45 23.48 -8.01
N LEU A 14 14.66 24.31 -9.02
CA LEU A 14 14.46 23.91 -10.43
C LEU A 14 15.30 22.68 -10.80
N LYS A 15 16.58 22.68 -10.45
CA LYS A 15 17.46 21.52 -10.71
C LYS A 15 17.03 20.27 -9.95
N GLY A 16 16.57 20.43 -8.71
CA GLY A 16 16.02 19.33 -7.92
C GLY A 16 14.79 18.71 -8.60
N LEU A 17 13.85 19.55 -9.03
CA LEU A 17 12.64 19.11 -9.76
C LEU A 17 12.98 18.46 -11.11
N GLU A 18 13.90 19.03 -11.89
CA GLU A 18 14.39 18.47 -13.15
C GLU A 18 15.05 17.08 -12.97
N SER A 19 15.65 16.83 -11.80
CA SER A 19 16.25 15.53 -11.48
C SER A 19 15.21 14.51 -11.01
N ILE A 20 14.26 14.90 -10.17
CA ILE A 20 13.33 14.01 -9.48
C ILE A 20 12.14 13.62 -10.38
N ILE A 21 11.56 14.58 -11.11
CA ILE A 21 10.34 14.34 -11.92
C ILE A 21 10.52 13.23 -12.98
N PRO A 22 11.66 13.13 -13.71
CA PRO A 22 11.86 12.04 -14.66
C PRO A 22 11.97 10.64 -14.04
N GLU A 23 12.23 10.54 -12.72
CA GLU A 23 12.29 9.26 -12.01
C GLU A 23 10.89 8.71 -11.68
N PHE A 24 9.86 9.52 -11.87
CA PHE A 24 8.48 9.07 -11.67
C PHE A 24 8.04 8.13 -12.80
N GLU A 25 7.22 7.15 -12.46
CA GLU A 25 6.70 6.17 -13.45
C GLU A 25 5.69 6.77 -14.44
N GLN A 26 5.25 8.02 -14.22
CA GLN A 26 4.34 8.74 -15.11
C GLN A 26 5.07 9.19 -16.38
N ASN A 27 4.35 9.23 -17.48
CA ASN A 27 4.86 9.73 -18.73
C ASN A 27 4.82 11.28 -18.73
N ILE A 28 5.86 11.91 -18.13
CA ILE A 28 5.97 13.34 -17.90
C ILE A 28 7.11 13.91 -18.77
N GLU A 29 6.84 15.05 -19.42
CA GLU A 29 7.82 15.83 -20.16
C GLU A 29 7.95 17.22 -19.54
N ILE A 30 9.15 17.60 -19.10
CA ILE A 30 9.45 18.97 -18.70
C ILE A 30 9.71 19.77 -19.96
N VAL A 31 8.74 20.62 -20.34
CA VAL A 31 8.82 21.49 -21.52
C VAL A 31 9.90 22.57 -21.33
N GLY A 32 10.05 23.04 -20.10
CA GLY A 32 11.10 23.98 -19.74
C GLY A 32 10.95 24.56 -18.34
N THR A 33 11.92 25.43 -18.01
CA THR A 33 11.99 26.10 -16.71
C THR A 33 12.13 27.60 -16.87
N ALA A 34 11.57 28.36 -15.93
CA ALA A 34 11.72 29.82 -15.89
C ALA A 34 11.99 30.29 -14.45
N LYS A 35 12.70 31.40 -14.30
CA LYS A 35 13.05 31.96 -12.98
C LYS A 35 12.09 33.03 -12.46
N ASN A 36 11.04 33.36 -13.18
CA ASN A 36 9.94 34.25 -12.74
C ASN A 36 8.75 34.11 -13.70
N GLY A 37 7.61 34.68 -13.31
CA GLY A 37 6.37 34.58 -14.09
C GLY A 37 6.40 35.25 -15.45
N GLU A 38 7.10 36.36 -15.59
CA GLU A 38 7.20 37.10 -16.86
C GLU A 38 7.93 36.27 -17.93
N LEU A 39 9.09 35.67 -17.57
CA LEU A 39 9.83 34.79 -18.45
C LEU A 39 9.06 33.51 -18.80
N ALA A 40 8.30 32.96 -17.85
CA ALA A 40 7.46 31.80 -18.10
C ALA A 40 6.40 32.09 -19.16
N LEU A 41 5.74 33.24 -19.08
CA LEU A 41 4.76 33.67 -20.09
C LEU A 41 5.40 33.94 -21.47
N GLU A 42 6.57 34.56 -21.47
CA GLU A 42 7.30 34.88 -22.71
C GLU A 42 7.73 33.59 -23.45
N LEU A 43 8.27 32.60 -22.72
CA LEU A 43 8.89 31.42 -23.31
C LEU A 43 7.89 30.30 -23.61
N PHE A 44 6.83 30.14 -22.81
CA PHE A 44 6.01 28.93 -22.83
C PHE A 44 4.51 29.15 -22.98
N ALA A 45 3.98 30.38 -22.89
CA ALA A 45 2.52 30.59 -22.93
C ALA A 45 1.88 30.26 -24.27
N ASP A 46 2.64 30.18 -25.34
CA ASP A 46 2.19 29.79 -26.70
C ASP A 46 2.48 28.30 -27.01
N GLN A 47 3.10 27.57 -26.06
CA GLN A 47 3.30 26.12 -26.16
C GLN A 47 2.16 25.39 -25.42
N GLU A 48 1.85 24.19 -25.86
CA GLU A 48 0.85 23.34 -25.18
C GLU A 48 1.42 22.84 -23.85
N VAL A 49 0.83 23.27 -22.74
CA VAL A 49 1.25 22.95 -21.37
C VAL A 49 0.09 22.37 -20.58
N ASP A 50 0.26 21.15 -20.08
CA ASP A 50 -0.75 20.47 -19.27
C ASP A 50 -0.71 20.92 -17.81
N VAL A 51 0.50 21.12 -17.27
CA VAL A 51 0.70 21.51 -15.88
C VAL A 51 1.71 22.66 -15.75
N LEU A 52 1.31 23.69 -15.05
CA LEU A 52 2.18 24.78 -14.59
C LEU A 52 2.49 24.56 -13.09
N LEU A 53 3.73 24.28 -12.77
CA LEU A 53 4.25 24.20 -11.40
C LEU A 53 5.01 25.48 -11.10
N THR A 54 4.54 26.32 -10.19
CA THR A 54 5.11 27.64 -9.94
C THR A 54 5.30 27.94 -8.46
N ASP A 55 6.41 28.59 -8.09
CA ASP A 55 6.54 29.25 -6.79
C ASP A 55 5.57 30.44 -6.70
N ILE A 56 5.20 30.81 -5.46
CA ILE A 56 4.38 32.01 -5.19
C ILE A 56 5.26 33.26 -5.19
N GLU A 57 6.30 33.29 -4.38
CA GLU A 57 7.14 34.47 -4.20
C GLU A 57 8.31 34.49 -5.19
N MET A 58 8.08 35.17 -6.31
CA MET A 58 9.14 35.37 -7.30
C MET A 58 9.27 36.86 -7.66
N PRO A 59 10.48 37.30 -8.00
CA PRO A 59 10.73 38.68 -8.43
C PRO A 59 10.02 38.95 -9.80
N VAL A 60 9.68 40.21 -10.05
CA VAL A 60 9.08 40.75 -11.28
C VAL A 60 7.58 40.39 -11.40
N MET A 61 7.24 39.12 -11.43
CA MET A 61 5.86 38.62 -11.48
C MET A 61 5.77 37.40 -10.56
N ASN A 62 4.93 37.49 -9.54
CA ASN A 62 4.70 36.40 -8.62
C ASN A 62 3.86 35.27 -9.24
N GLY A 63 3.84 34.08 -8.59
CA GLY A 63 3.18 32.90 -9.11
C GLY A 63 1.67 33.07 -9.30
N LEU A 64 0.99 33.85 -8.46
CA LEU A 64 -0.45 34.10 -8.60
C LEU A 64 -0.77 34.98 -9.77
N GLU A 65 0.02 36.03 -9.98
CA GLU A 65 -0.09 36.89 -11.16
C GLU A 65 0.18 36.09 -12.44
N LEU A 66 1.17 35.19 -12.38
CA LEU A 66 1.45 34.27 -13.46
C LEU A 66 0.25 33.37 -13.75
N ILE A 67 -0.34 32.73 -12.75
CA ILE A 67 -1.51 31.85 -12.91
C ILE A 67 -2.69 32.60 -13.54
N ASP A 68 -2.98 33.81 -13.05
CA ASP A 68 -4.06 34.64 -13.60
C ASP A 68 -3.82 35.02 -15.08
N ALA A 69 -2.58 35.33 -15.43
CA ALA A 69 -2.21 35.65 -16.81
C ALA A 69 -2.19 34.38 -17.71
N TRP A 70 -1.72 33.27 -17.18
CA TRP A 70 -1.63 31.99 -17.90
C TRP A 70 -3.02 31.45 -18.22
N LYS A 71 -3.93 31.42 -17.24
CA LYS A 71 -5.32 30.94 -17.40
C LYS A 71 -6.12 31.74 -18.46
N LYS A 72 -5.79 32.99 -18.70
CA LYS A 72 -6.38 33.78 -19.78
C LYS A 72 -5.99 33.30 -21.17
N ARG A 73 -4.77 32.67 -21.30
CA ARG A 73 -4.27 32.16 -22.59
C ARG A 73 -4.56 30.65 -22.73
N GLN A 74 -4.34 29.90 -21.65
CA GLN A 74 -4.53 28.45 -21.59
C GLN A 74 -5.41 28.07 -20.38
N PRO A 75 -6.74 28.13 -20.50
CA PRO A 75 -7.67 27.86 -19.39
C PRO A 75 -7.60 26.42 -18.87
N THR A 76 -7.20 25.47 -19.71
CA THR A 76 -7.15 24.03 -19.40
C THR A 76 -5.90 23.60 -18.65
N THR A 77 -4.83 24.41 -18.65
CA THR A 77 -3.59 24.11 -17.93
C THR A 77 -3.87 23.95 -16.44
N LYS A 78 -3.50 22.83 -15.87
CA LYS A 78 -3.57 22.57 -14.43
C LYS A 78 -2.45 23.32 -13.71
N THR A 79 -2.76 23.93 -12.58
CA THR A 79 -1.78 24.73 -11.85
C THR A 79 -1.49 24.13 -10.50
N VAL A 80 -0.21 23.92 -10.21
CA VAL A 80 0.30 23.48 -8.90
C VAL A 80 1.23 24.56 -8.37
N VAL A 81 1.03 24.93 -7.12
CA VAL A 81 1.78 26.00 -6.48
C VAL A 81 2.81 25.42 -5.52
N LEU A 82 4.04 25.93 -5.59
CA LEU A 82 5.06 25.74 -4.59
C LEU A 82 5.00 26.93 -3.62
N SER A 83 5.08 26.70 -2.31
CA SER A 83 4.91 27.75 -1.30
C SER A 83 5.89 27.57 -0.17
N GLY A 84 6.51 28.67 0.27
CA GLY A 84 7.25 28.75 1.54
C GLY A 84 6.28 28.86 2.73
N PHE A 85 6.83 28.82 3.96
CA PHE A 85 6.07 28.93 5.20
C PHE A 85 5.35 30.27 5.37
N GLU A 86 5.87 31.35 4.78
CA GLU A 86 5.37 32.72 4.95
C GLU A 86 4.32 33.13 3.89
N ASP A 87 4.16 32.38 2.81
CA ASP A 87 3.34 32.75 1.62
C ASP A 87 1.85 32.56 1.78
N PHE A 88 1.43 32.29 2.94
CA PHE A 88 0.14 31.78 3.31
C PHE A 88 -1.05 32.68 2.98
N HIS A 89 -0.90 34.00 3.06
CA HIS A 89 -1.90 34.99 2.68
C HIS A 89 -2.25 34.93 1.18
N TYR A 90 -1.33 34.42 0.37
CA TYR A 90 -1.52 34.28 -1.08
C TYR A 90 -2.37 33.08 -1.47
N ILE A 91 -2.40 32.03 -0.65
CA ILE A 91 -3.17 30.81 -0.93
C ILE A 91 -4.69 31.13 -1.01
N LYS A 92 -5.21 31.98 -0.12
CA LYS A 92 -6.62 32.41 -0.16
C LYS A 92 -6.98 33.15 -1.47
N ARG A 93 -6.05 33.89 -2.05
CA ARG A 93 -6.18 34.54 -3.36
C ARG A 93 -5.98 33.54 -4.51
N GLY A 94 -5.03 32.61 -4.38
CA GLY A 94 -4.75 31.59 -5.37
C GLY A 94 -5.88 30.56 -5.56
N LEU A 95 -6.63 30.25 -4.50
CA LEU A 95 -7.86 29.45 -4.60
C LEU A 95 -8.89 30.09 -5.55
N SER A 96 -8.86 31.42 -5.70
CA SER A 96 -9.68 32.16 -6.67
C SER A 96 -9.20 31.96 -8.10
N ALA A 97 -7.96 31.57 -8.30
CA ALA A 97 -7.32 31.43 -9.62
C ALA A 97 -7.39 29.98 -10.18
N GLY A 98 -8.06 29.06 -9.50
CA GLY A 98 -8.24 27.67 -9.97
C GLY A 98 -6.98 26.82 -9.89
N ILE A 99 -6.34 26.81 -8.73
CA ILE A 99 -5.17 25.95 -8.41
C ILE A 99 -5.65 24.52 -8.17
N GLU A 100 -4.95 23.53 -8.76
CA GLU A 100 -5.24 22.10 -8.55
C GLU A 100 -4.68 21.56 -7.24
N ASN A 101 -3.47 21.99 -6.88
CA ASN A 101 -2.82 21.61 -5.63
C ASN A 101 -1.76 22.64 -5.25
N TYR A 102 -1.33 22.64 -3.97
CA TYR A 102 -0.18 23.37 -3.53
C TYR A 102 0.75 22.45 -2.72
N LEU A 103 2.05 22.66 -2.87
CA LEU A 103 3.09 21.86 -2.24
C LEU A 103 3.96 22.80 -1.39
N LEU A 104 4.25 22.39 -0.16
CA LEU A 104 5.11 23.20 0.71
C LEU A 104 6.59 22.87 0.46
N LYS A 105 7.39 23.92 0.51
CA LYS A 105 8.85 23.82 0.59
C LYS A 105 9.27 23.56 2.07
N PRO A 106 10.17 22.60 2.37
CA PRO A 106 10.89 21.76 1.42
C PRO A 106 10.00 20.69 0.80
N LEU A 107 10.14 20.48 -0.53
CA LEU A 107 9.30 19.58 -1.30
C LEU A 107 9.45 18.14 -0.85
N ASN A 108 8.32 17.47 -0.66
CA ASN A 108 8.27 16.04 -0.44
C ASN A 108 8.07 15.33 -1.79
N GLU A 109 9.03 14.48 -2.16
CA GLU A 109 9.03 13.76 -3.43
C GLU A 109 7.79 12.89 -3.63
N GLN A 110 7.33 12.19 -2.59
CA GLN A 110 6.15 11.35 -2.65
C GLN A 110 4.87 12.17 -2.87
N GLU A 111 4.77 13.34 -2.25
CA GLU A 111 3.64 14.25 -2.42
C GLU A 111 3.57 14.83 -3.83
N LEU A 112 4.72 15.20 -4.39
CA LEU A 112 4.84 15.67 -5.77
C LEU A 112 4.37 14.58 -6.75
N LYS A 113 4.82 13.34 -6.56
CA LYS A 113 4.41 12.18 -7.35
C LYS A 113 2.90 11.93 -7.26
N GLU A 114 2.32 11.93 -6.05
CA GLU A 114 0.89 11.75 -5.82
C GLU A 114 0.07 12.86 -6.51
N THR A 115 0.56 14.10 -6.50
CA THR A 115 -0.08 15.23 -7.20
C THR A 115 -0.16 14.99 -8.70
N PHE A 116 0.90 14.53 -9.35
CA PHE A 116 0.87 14.23 -10.79
C PHE A 116 -0.02 13.04 -11.14
N VAL A 117 -0.05 11.99 -10.31
CA VAL A 117 -1.00 10.88 -10.46
C VAL A 117 -2.45 11.35 -10.43
N GLN A 118 -2.78 12.28 -9.52
CA GLN A 118 -4.13 12.83 -9.42
C GLN A 118 -4.49 13.69 -10.64
N ILE A 119 -3.55 14.51 -11.12
CA ILE A 119 -3.74 15.35 -12.31
C ILE A 119 -3.96 14.47 -13.55
N GLU A 120 -3.16 13.41 -13.73
CA GLU A 120 -3.29 12.48 -14.86
C GLU A 120 -4.67 11.80 -14.87
N LYS A 121 -5.14 11.34 -13.70
CA LYS A 121 -6.48 10.75 -13.57
C LYS A 121 -7.61 11.73 -13.87
N LYS A 122 -7.45 13.02 -13.53
CA LYS A 122 -8.45 14.07 -13.76
C LYS A 122 -8.50 14.60 -15.20
N GLN A 123 -7.49 14.39 -16.03
CA GLN A 123 -7.54 14.78 -17.46
C GLN A 123 -8.68 14.08 -18.24
N VAL A 124 -9.26 13.01 -17.67
CA VAL A 124 -10.39 12.30 -18.29
C VAL A 124 -11.74 13.00 -18.09
N THR A 125 -11.82 14.05 -17.27
CA THR A 125 -13.08 14.79 -17.00
C THR A 125 -12.84 16.29 -17.05
N ASP A 126 -13.17 16.92 -18.19
CA ASP A 126 -13.16 18.37 -18.45
C ASP A 126 -14.23 19.14 -17.64
N ASN A 127 -14.12 19.16 -16.30
CA ASN A 127 -14.97 20.02 -15.50
C ASN A 127 -14.11 20.99 -14.69
N VAL A 128 -14.28 22.29 -14.95
CA VAL A 128 -13.77 23.35 -14.06
C VAL A 128 -14.32 23.10 -12.67
N VAL A 129 -13.45 22.76 -11.73
CA VAL A 129 -13.83 22.49 -10.33
C VAL A 129 -14.38 23.79 -9.72
N PRO A 130 -15.61 23.82 -9.17
CA PRO A 130 -16.14 24.99 -8.51
C PRO A 130 -15.23 25.46 -7.36
N ARG A 131 -15.16 26.77 -7.13
CA ARG A 131 -14.28 27.39 -6.12
C ARG A 131 -14.41 26.78 -4.71
N GLU A 132 -15.63 26.40 -4.32
CA GLU A 132 -15.90 25.75 -3.04
C GLU A 132 -15.32 24.33 -2.99
N GLU A 133 -15.35 23.62 -4.10
CA GLU A 133 -14.83 22.26 -4.18
C GLU A 133 -13.30 22.22 -4.11
N ALA A 134 -12.61 23.18 -4.74
CA ALA A 134 -11.16 23.34 -4.62
C ALA A 134 -10.71 23.62 -3.17
N TYR A 135 -11.45 24.47 -2.45
CA TYR A 135 -11.21 24.71 -1.02
C TYR A 135 -11.27 23.41 -0.20
N TYR A 136 -12.30 22.59 -0.42
CA TYR A 136 -12.44 21.33 0.32
C TYR A 136 -11.35 20.31 -0.04
N ILE A 137 -10.93 20.25 -1.30
CA ILE A 137 -9.82 19.37 -1.72
C ILE A 137 -8.54 19.71 -0.98
N LEU A 138 -8.18 21.00 -0.88
CA LEU A 138 -6.97 21.44 -0.19
C LEU A 138 -7.06 21.22 1.33
N ARG A 139 -8.21 21.51 1.92
CA ARG A 139 -8.48 21.23 3.33
C ARG A 139 -8.34 19.73 3.64
N ASP A 140 -9.01 18.91 2.85
CA ASP A 140 -9.04 17.46 3.02
C ASP A 140 -7.61 16.88 2.86
N ASN A 141 -6.83 17.38 1.89
CA ASN A 141 -5.44 16.98 1.73
C ASN A 141 -4.58 17.36 2.97
N THR A 142 -4.79 18.57 3.51
CA THR A 142 -4.10 18.99 4.74
C THR A 142 -4.42 18.07 5.92
N ILE A 143 -5.71 17.77 6.15
CA ILE A 143 -6.16 16.87 7.21
C ILE A 143 -5.57 15.46 6.99
N TRP A 144 -5.60 14.96 5.75
CA TRP A 144 -5.06 13.65 5.40
C TRP A 144 -3.56 13.53 5.71
N ARG A 145 -2.78 14.55 5.35
CA ARG A 145 -1.34 14.61 5.66
C ARG A 145 -1.09 14.62 7.16
N TRP A 146 -1.88 15.37 7.91
CA TRP A 146 -1.75 15.40 9.36
C TRP A 146 -2.10 14.07 10.02
N LEU A 147 -3.21 13.44 9.64
CA LEU A 147 -3.59 12.13 10.15
C LEU A 147 -2.52 11.07 9.88
N ASN A 148 -1.81 11.18 8.76
CA ASN A 148 -0.69 10.31 8.39
C ASN A 148 0.68 10.76 8.93
N LEU A 149 0.75 11.77 9.81
CA LEU A 149 1.97 12.31 10.39
C LEU A 149 2.98 12.83 9.34
N ARG A 150 2.49 13.33 8.20
CA ARG A 150 3.32 13.91 7.12
C ARG A 150 3.55 15.40 7.27
N ILE A 151 2.91 16.06 8.25
CA ILE A 151 3.13 17.43 8.66
C ILE A 151 3.36 17.50 10.16
N ASN A 152 4.15 18.48 10.63
CA ASN A 152 4.42 18.69 12.04
C ASN A 152 3.33 19.51 12.73
N LYS A 153 3.47 19.73 14.05
CA LYS A 153 2.48 20.44 14.85
C LYS A 153 2.36 21.91 14.44
N GLU A 154 3.48 22.57 14.22
CA GLU A 154 3.52 23.99 13.87
C GLU A 154 2.81 24.23 12.54
N GLU A 155 3.17 23.45 11.53
CA GLU A 155 2.53 23.49 10.21
C GLU A 155 1.02 23.16 10.27
N TRP A 156 0.61 22.24 11.15
CA TRP A 156 -0.78 21.92 11.36
C TRP A 156 -1.56 23.10 11.97
N GLU A 157 -1.05 23.74 13.02
CA GLU A 157 -1.69 24.88 13.69
C GLU A 157 -1.85 26.08 12.75
N GLU A 158 -0.85 26.38 11.93
CA GLU A 158 -0.91 27.43 10.92
C GLU A 158 -2.00 27.15 9.87
N ARG A 159 -2.10 25.93 9.40
CA ARG A 159 -3.09 25.53 8.40
C ARG A 159 -4.52 25.48 8.93
N LEU A 160 -4.71 25.13 10.20
CA LEU A 160 -6.03 25.18 10.85
C LEU A 160 -6.66 26.56 10.77
N ALA A 161 -5.87 27.59 11.02
CA ALA A 161 -6.34 28.99 10.96
C ALA A 161 -6.87 29.40 9.59
N LEU A 162 -6.37 28.75 8.50
CA LEU A 162 -6.85 29.02 7.12
C LEU A 162 -8.24 28.51 6.82
N TYR A 163 -8.51 27.34 7.37
CA TYR A 163 -9.75 26.65 7.10
C TYR A 163 -10.83 26.99 8.11
N ASP A 164 -10.62 28.06 8.92
CA ASP A 164 -11.50 28.45 10.03
C ASP A 164 -11.86 27.24 10.93
N MET A 165 -10.92 26.27 11.02
CA MET A 165 -11.09 25.08 11.85
C MET A 165 -10.55 25.37 13.24
N THR A 166 -11.41 25.24 14.23
CA THR A 166 -11.01 25.30 15.64
C THR A 166 -11.18 23.92 16.22
N LEU A 167 -10.07 23.28 16.59
CA LEU A 167 -10.07 22.03 17.34
C LEU A 167 -9.73 22.34 18.80
N ASN A 168 -10.56 21.89 19.71
CA ASN A 168 -10.38 22.16 21.12
C ASN A 168 -9.42 21.13 21.74
N GLN A 169 -8.25 21.58 22.21
CA GLN A 169 -7.22 20.71 22.80
C GLN A 169 -7.69 19.94 24.04
N ASN A 170 -8.73 20.42 24.72
CA ASN A 170 -9.26 19.83 25.96
C ASN A 170 -10.50 18.97 25.72
N GLU A 171 -10.98 18.88 24.50
CA GLU A 171 -12.21 18.15 24.18
C GLU A 171 -11.93 16.69 23.84
N SER A 172 -12.76 15.81 24.37
CA SER A 172 -12.69 14.40 24.00
C SER A 172 -13.35 14.17 22.66
N ALA A 173 -12.73 13.36 21.82
CA ALA A 173 -13.23 13.04 20.49
C ALA A 173 -13.07 11.56 20.14
N VAL A 174 -13.84 11.14 19.15
CA VAL A 174 -13.74 9.84 18.47
C VAL A 174 -13.62 10.11 16.98
N LEU A 175 -12.74 9.39 16.29
CA LEU A 175 -12.75 9.35 14.84
C LEU A 175 -13.59 8.20 14.33
N ILE A 176 -14.39 8.49 13.31
CA ILE A 176 -15.19 7.52 12.55
C ILE A 176 -14.70 7.51 11.13
N GLN A 177 -14.45 6.32 10.58
CA GLN A 177 -14.19 6.13 9.16
C GLN A 177 -15.36 5.36 8.56
N ILE A 178 -15.96 5.90 7.51
CA ILE A 178 -17.03 5.30 6.76
C ILE A 178 -16.48 4.93 5.39
N GLN A 179 -16.50 3.65 5.08
CA GLN A 179 -15.93 3.10 3.86
C GLN A 179 -17.03 2.57 2.95
N PRO A 180 -17.10 3.01 1.67
CA PRO A 180 -18.01 2.42 0.69
C PRO A 180 -17.54 1.02 0.30
N THR A 181 -18.47 0.18 -0.18
CA THR A 181 -18.16 -1.11 -0.81
C THR A 181 -18.16 -0.97 -2.32
N LYS A 182 -17.82 -2.05 -3.05
CA LYS A 182 -17.91 -2.09 -4.52
C LYS A 182 -19.37 -1.94 -5.04
N GLU A 183 -20.35 -2.21 -4.18
CA GLU A 183 -21.79 -2.14 -4.49
C GLU A 183 -22.42 -0.79 -4.16
N THR A 184 -21.66 0.15 -3.59
CA THR A 184 -22.15 1.46 -3.19
C THR A 184 -22.46 2.29 -4.43
N ASP A 185 -23.66 2.90 -4.48
CA ASP A 185 -23.98 3.92 -5.49
C ASP A 185 -23.18 5.20 -5.19
N MET A 186 -22.26 5.53 -6.08
CA MET A 186 -21.39 6.69 -5.92
C MET A 186 -22.13 8.03 -6.01
N ALA A 187 -23.32 8.08 -6.60
CA ALA A 187 -24.14 9.28 -6.60
C ALA A 187 -24.80 9.50 -5.22
N GLU A 188 -25.28 8.46 -4.58
CA GLU A 188 -25.77 8.50 -3.19
C GLU A 188 -24.62 8.85 -2.24
N TRP A 189 -23.44 8.24 -2.43
CA TRP A 189 -22.24 8.50 -1.65
C TRP A 189 -21.78 9.95 -1.71
N LYS A 190 -21.79 10.53 -2.90
CA LYS A 190 -21.45 11.94 -3.10
C LYS A 190 -22.41 12.85 -2.33
N LYS A 191 -23.72 12.62 -2.42
CA LYS A 191 -24.73 13.39 -1.68
C LYS A 191 -24.52 13.29 -0.16
N LEU A 192 -24.24 12.09 0.35
CA LEU A 192 -23.93 11.86 1.76
C LEU A 192 -22.68 12.63 2.20
N SER A 193 -21.60 12.57 1.41
CA SER A 193 -20.36 13.28 1.72
C SER A 193 -20.55 14.80 1.74
N GLU A 194 -21.32 15.35 0.81
CA GLU A 194 -21.68 16.79 0.78
C GLU A 194 -22.54 17.19 1.99
N HIS A 195 -23.49 16.34 2.40
CA HIS A 195 -24.28 16.53 3.61
C HIS A 195 -23.39 16.57 4.86
N TYR A 196 -22.47 15.63 5.00
CA TYR A 196 -21.57 15.55 6.15
C TYR A 196 -20.53 16.67 6.20
N ARG A 197 -20.10 17.21 5.05
CA ARG A 197 -19.25 18.40 5.00
C ARG A 197 -19.88 19.63 5.64
N ARG A 198 -21.20 19.77 5.53
CA ARG A 198 -21.96 20.88 6.11
C ARG A 198 -22.29 20.66 7.59
N THR A 199 -22.38 19.40 7.98
CA THR A 199 -22.85 19.01 9.32
C THR A 199 -21.72 18.86 10.32
N TYR A 200 -20.55 18.33 9.87
CA TYR A 200 -19.43 18.02 10.74
C TYR A 200 -18.23 18.94 10.47
N PRO A 201 -17.80 19.73 11.47
CA PRO A 201 -16.63 20.63 11.32
C PRO A 201 -15.37 19.89 10.92
N PHE A 202 -15.13 18.72 11.52
CA PHE A 202 -14.05 17.81 11.14
C PHE A 202 -14.61 16.69 10.26
N MET A 203 -14.53 16.90 8.97
CA MET A 203 -14.87 15.92 7.95
C MET A 203 -13.81 15.94 6.86
N LEU A 204 -13.37 14.77 6.45
CA LEU A 204 -12.40 14.53 5.39
C LEU A 204 -12.96 13.50 4.41
N LEU A 205 -12.83 13.77 3.11
CA LEU A 205 -13.00 12.76 2.07
C LEU A 205 -11.62 12.33 1.59
N THR A 206 -11.28 11.04 1.77
CA THR A 206 -9.98 10.51 1.37
C THR A 206 -9.87 10.34 -0.16
N PRO A 207 -8.65 10.17 -0.72
CA PRO A 207 -8.48 9.86 -2.14
C PRO A 207 -9.21 8.57 -2.58
N GLU A 208 -9.42 7.64 -1.65
CA GLU A 208 -10.15 6.38 -1.85
C GLU A 208 -11.67 6.53 -1.68
N ASN A 209 -12.17 7.77 -1.58
CA ASN A 209 -13.57 8.12 -1.32
C ASN A 209 -14.12 7.65 0.03
N GLU A 210 -13.28 7.48 1.04
CA GLU A 210 -13.72 7.18 2.40
C GLU A 210 -14.04 8.48 3.14
N ILE A 211 -15.07 8.47 3.98
CA ILE A 211 -15.44 9.62 4.81
C ILE A 211 -14.85 9.44 6.20
N ILE A 212 -14.08 10.40 6.69
CA ILE A 212 -13.59 10.43 8.07
C ILE A 212 -14.22 11.61 8.80
N LEU A 213 -14.85 11.30 9.94
CA LEU A 213 -15.50 12.29 10.80
C LEU A 213 -14.81 12.33 12.16
N GLY A 214 -14.64 13.53 12.70
CA GLY A 214 -14.31 13.76 14.10
C GLY A 214 -15.56 14.15 14.88
N ILE A 215 -15.92 13.36 15.88
CA ILE A 215 -17.06 13.61 16.74
C ILE A 215 -16.54 14.00 18.12
N THR A 216 -17.03 15.12 18.62
CA THR A 216 -16.68 15.63 19.95
C THR A 216 -17.82 15.40 20.96
N GLU A 217 -17.48 15.53 22.25
CA GLU A 217 -18.39 15.20 23.36
C GLU A 217 -19.40 16.32 23.67
N GLN A 218 -20.06 16.88 22.64
CA GLN A 218 -21.14 17.84 22.83
C GLN A 218 -22.42 17.18 23.38
N THR A 219 -22.63 15.92 22.99
CA THR A 219 -23.67 14.99 23.49
C THR A 219 -23.04 13.61 23.66
N SER A 220 -23.83 12.60 24.07
CA SER A 220 -23.32 11.22 24.16
C SER A 220 -22.70 10.77 22.83
N ILE A 221 -21.40 10.47 22.83
CA ILE A 221 -20.70 9.96 21.64
C ILE A 221 -21.40 8.71 21.09
N SER A 222 -21.87 7.81 21.94
CA SER A 222 -22.58 6.59 21.53
C SER A 222 -23.89 6.91 20.79
N GLU A 223 -24.64 7.92 21.23
CA GLU A 223 -25.86 8.35 20.56
C GLU A 223 -25.56 8.98 19.20
N GLN A 224 -24.51 9.81 19.11
CA GLN A 224 -24.07 10.38 17.84
C GLN A 224 -23.65 9.30 16.83
N ILE A 225 -22.88 8.29 17.26
CA ILE A 225 -22.47 7.16 16.41
C ILE A 225 -23.70 6.39 15.90
N LEU A 226 -24.66 6.11 16.76
CA LEU A 226 -25.90 5.43 16.35
C LEU A 226 -26.72 6.28 15.37
N ALA A 227 -26.81 7.59 15.60
CA ALA A 227 -27.50 8.51 14.69
C ALA A 227 -26.82 8.52 13.30
N ILE A 228 -25.49 8.60 13.24
CA ILE A 228 -24.74 8.51 11.98
C ILE A 228 -25.02 7.17 11.28
N HIS A 229 -24.97 6.05 12.00
CA HIS A 229 -25.25 4.73 11.43
C HIS A 229 -26.66 4.65 10.83
N GLN A 230 -27.67 5.18 11.52
CA GLN A 230 -29.05 5.23 11.03
C GLN A 230 -29.19 6.17 9.83
N ASP A 231 -28.54 7.32 9.86
CA ASP A 231 -28.55 8.28 8.75
C ASP A 231 -27.93 7.70 7.47
N ILE A 232 -26.79 7.02 7.58
CA ILE A 232 -26.17 6.34 6.43
C ILE A 232 -27.11 5.29 5.84
N LYS A 233 -27.76 4.48 6.68
CA LYS A 233 -28.74 3.46 6.24
C LYS A 233 -29.93 4.05 5.48
N GLN A 234 -30.29 5.30 5.74
CA GLN A 234 -31.35 6.00 5.02
C GLN A 234 -30.88 6.54 3.67
N HIS A 235 -29.59 6.89 3.54
CA HIS A 235 -29.03 7.50 2.35
C HIS A 235 -28.36 6.51 1.39
N ILE A 236 -27.83 5.39 1.88
CA ILE A 236 -27.11 4.39 1.09
C ILE A 236 -27.94 3.14 0.97
N SER A 237 -28.30 2.82 -0.26
CA SER A 237 -29.05 1.62 -0.60
C SER A 237 -28.24 0.35 -0.26
N ASN A 238 -28.93 -0.74 0.07
CA ASN A 238 -28.36 -2.08 0.29
C ASN A 238 -27.32 -2.19 1.42
N GLU A 239 -27.25 -1.19 2.33
CA GLU A 239 -26.24 -1.17 3.41
C GLU A 239 -24.80 -1.39 2.91
N ALA A 240 -24.48 -0.91 1.72
CA ALA A 240 -23.20 -1.12 1.03
C ALA A 240 -22.07 -0.26 1.60
N PHE A 241 -21.81 -0.35 2.91
CA PHE A 241 -20.78 0.42 3.61
C PHE A 241 -20.27 -0.30 4.86
N TYR A 242 -19.15 0.19 5.40
CA TYR A 242 -18.64 -0.16 6.73
C TYR A 242 -18.40 1.10 7.55
N ILE A 243 -18.59 1.00 8.88
CA ILE A 243 -18.27 2.06 9.84
C ILE A 243 -17.23 1.54 10.82
N PHE A 244 -16.09 2.21 10.88
CA PHE A 244 -15.02 1.95 11.85
C PHE A 244 -14.96 3.09 12.85
N VAL A 245 -14.82 2.75 14.14
CA VAL A 245 -14.84 3.71 15.24
C VAL A 245 -13.58 3.54 16.08
N SER A 246 -12.83 4.63 16.32
CA SER A 246 -11.65 4.63 17.19
C SER A 246 -12.02 4.56 18.68
N GLU A 247 -11.03 4.36 19.55
CA GLU A 247 -11.18 4.71 20.96
C GLU A 247 -11.37 6.23 21.10
N LYS A 248 -11.96 6.61 22.24
CA LYS A 248 -12.03 8.01 22.66
C LYS A 248 -10.62 8.53 22.94
N VAL A 249 -10.26 9.64 22.33
CA VAL A 249 -9.01 10.34 22.51
C VAL A 249 -9.24 11.74 23.06
N GLN A 250 -8.24 12.32 23.72
CA GLN A 250 -8.33 13.66 24.28
C GLN A 250 -7.35 14.59 23.58
N GLY A 251 -7.89 15.66 23.02
CA GLY A 251 -7.13 16.66 22.26
C GLY A 251 -6.83 16.23 20.82
N GLU A 252 -6.71 17.23 19.97
CA GLU A 252 -6.51 17.07 18.53
C GLU A 252 -5.22 16.33 18.18
N MET A 253 -4.14 16.53 18.94
CA MET A 253 -2.86 15.88 18.70
C MET A 253 -2.93 14.34 18.76
N MET A 254 -4.01 13.80 19.32
CA MET A 254 -4.25 12.36 19.39
C MET A 254 -5.01 11.81 18.17
N TYR A 255 -5.51 12.66 17.26
CA TYR A 255 -6.24 12.21 16.06
C TYR A 255 -5.40 11.31 15.14
N PRO A 256 -4.10 11.55 14.88
CA PRO A 256 -3.28 10.59 14.15
C PRO A 256 -3.18 9.22 14.82
N GLN A 257 -3.24 9.16 16.16
CA GLN A 257 -3.29 7.89 16.88
C GLN A 257 -4.65 7.20 16.71
N ALA A 258 -5.75 7.95 16.83
CA ALA A 258 -7.10 7.44 16.58
C ALA A 258 -7.24 6.94 15.14
N PHE A 259 -6.70 7.66 14.16
CA PHE A 259 -6.69 7.26 12.76
C PHE A 259 -5.92 5.95 12.53
N ARG A 260 -4.76 5.77 13.17
CA ARG A 260 -4.03 4.48 13.13
C ARG A 260 -4.84 3.31 13.71
N GLN A 261 -5.72 3.56 14.68
CA GLN A 261 -6.63 2.52 15.18
C GLN A 261 -7.66 2.15 14.11
N LEU A 262 -8.22 3.15 13.40
CA LEU A 262 -9.16 2.90 12.28
C LEU A 262 -8.49 2.07 11.17
N THR A 263 -7.28 2.45 10.77
CA THR A 263 -6.51 1.70 9.76
C THR A 263 -6.29 0.24 10.16
N ARG A 264 -6.09 -0.03 11.46
CA ARG A 264 -5.98 -1.41 11.98
C ARG A 264 -7.29 -2.18 11.94
N LEU A 265 -8.43 -1.51 11.90
CA LEU A 265 -9.73 -2.17 11.83
C LEU A 265 -10.14 -2.56 10.39
N LEU A 266 -9.51 -1.98 9.37
CA LEU A 266 -9.90 -2.22 7.97
C LEU A 266 -9.99 -3.71 7.58
N PRO A 267 -9.09 -4.60 8.01
CA PRO A 267 -9.21 -6.02 7.71
C PRO A 267 -10.47 -6.69 8.29
N GLU A 268 -11.09 -6.14 9.35
CA GLU A 268 -12.31 -6.70 9.94
C GLU A 268 -13.49 -6.78 8.95
N ARG A 269 -13.48 -5.94 7.89
CA ARG A 269 -14.47 -6.00 6.81
C ARG A 269 -14.52 -7.36 6.10
N LEU A 270 -13.41 -8.11 6.11
CA LEU A 270 -13.34 -9.44 5.51
C LEU A 270 -14.20 -10.49 6.26
N VAL A 271 -14.45 -10.25 7.54
CA VAL A 271 -15.17 -11.18 8.43
C VAL A 271 -16.53 -10.63 8.91
N LYS A 272 -16.80 -9.35 8.68
CA LYS A 272 -18.07 -8.69 9.03
C LYS A 272 -18.95 -8.49 7.79
N GLU A 273 -20.25 -8.42 8.01
CA GLU A 273 -21.20 -8.08 6.94
C GLU A 273 -21.19 -6.58 6.65
N SER A 274 -21.52 -6.18 5.42
CA SER A 274 -21.74 -4.78 5.08
C SER A 274 -22.83 -4.17 5.94
N GLY A 275 -22.81 -2.85 6.14
CA GLY A 275 -23.68 -2.16 7.10
C GLY A 275 -23.22 -2.28 8.56
N SER A 276 -22.11 -2.99 8.84
CA SER A 276 -21.62 -3.19 10.21
C SER A 276 -20.91 -1.97 10.77
N LEU A 277 -21.11 -1.77 12.10
CA LEU A 277 -20.35 -0.84 12.93
C LEU A 277 -19.27 -1.62 13.70
N ILE A 278 -18.00 -1.27 13.47
CA ILE A 278 -16.83 -1.96 13.99
C ILE A 278 -16.04 -1.00 14.87
N ALA A 279 -16.08 -1.21 16.18
CA ALA A 279 -15.37 -0.37 17.15
C ALA A 279 -14.02 -0.98 17.54
N TYR A 280 -13.00 -0.12 17.68
CA TYR A 280 -11.68 -0.55 18.13
C TYR A 280 -11.73 -1.10 19.55
N GLN A 281 -11.13 -2.28 19.74
CA GLN A 281 -10.94 -2.92 21.03
C GLN A 281 -9.48 -3.32 21.18
N LYS A 282 -8.88 -3.04 22.33
CA LYS A 282 -7.46 -3.36 22.60
C LYS A 282 -7.10 -4.83 22.44
N ARG A 283 -8.10 -5.75 22.58
CA ARG A 283 -7.93 -7.20 22.41
C ARG A 283 -9.19 -7.78 21.79
N THR A 284 -9.16 -8.13 20.53
CA THR A 284 -10.10 -9.05 19.92
C THR A 284 -9.67 -10.48 20.25
N LYS A 285 -10.58 -11.28 20.80
CA LYS A 285 -10.33 -12.70 21.04
C LYS A 285 -10.71 -13.49 19.79
N HIS A 286 -9.75 -13.72 18.93
CA HIS A 286 -9.91 -14.68 17.84
C HIS A 286 -9.54 -16.08 18.37
N THR A 287 -10.43 -17.04 18.19
CA THR A 287 -10.30 -18.39 18.76
C THR A 287 -9.75 -19.39 17.74
N TRP A 288 -9.96 -19.14 16.46
CA TRP A 288 -9.50 -20.00 15.38
C TRP A 288 -8.27 -19.41 14.69
N ARG A 289 -7.34 -20.30 14.34
CA ARG A 289 -6.13 -19.95 13.56
C ARG A 289 -5.95 -20.98 12.45
N PRO A 290 -5.75 -20.56 11.20
CA PRO A 290 -5.48 -21.50 10.11
C PRO A 290 -4.18 -22.24 10.40
N LYS A 291 -4.15 -23.53 10.03
CA LYS A 291 -2.89 -24.25 10.02
C LYS A 291 -2.02 -23.66 8.92
N ARG A 292 -0.84 -23.16 9.30
CA ARG A 292 0.13 -22.66 8.32
C ARG A 292 0.56 -23.81 7.42
N LYS A 293 0.14 -23.77 6.16
CA LYS A 293 0.42 -24.83 5.17
C LYS A 293 1.29 -24.31 4.00
N GLN A 294 2.01 -23.19 4.20
CA GLN A 294 2.81 -22.54 3.15
C GLN A 294 3.83 -23.50 2.52
N HIS A 295 4.39 -24.41 3.32
CA HIS A 295 5.30 -25.45 2.82
C HIS A 295 4.63 -26.35 1.77
N GLN A 296 3.36 -26.70 1.95
CA GLN A 296 2.63 -27.49 0.97
C GLN A 296 2.46 -26.69 -0.35
N LEU A 297 2.15 -25.39 -0.25
CA LEU A 297 2.10 -24.54 -1.44
C LEU A 297 3.47 -24.43 -2.11
N ALA A 298 4.55 -24.19 -1.33
CA ALA A 298 5.91 -24.15 -1.88
C ALA A 298 6.27 -25.46 -2.60
N LYS A 299 5.91 -26.62 -2.02
CA LYS A 299 6.08 -27.92 -2.66
C LYS A 299 5.29 -28.02 -3.97
N LEU A 300 4.03 -27.63 -3.98
CA LEU A 300 3.19 -27.66 -5.19
C LEU A 300 3.71 -26.73 -6.29
N LEU A 301 4.22 -25.55 -5.91
CA LEU A 301 4.84 -24.61 -6.84
C LEU A 301 6.11 -25.18 -7.49
N VAL A 302 6.87 -26.01 -6.76
CA VAL A 302 8.06 -26.70 -7.30
C VAL A 302 7.64 -27.89 -8.19
N MET A 303 6.63 -28.66 -7.77
CA MET A 303 6.13 -29.83 -8.53
C MET A 303 5.41 -29.47 -9.84
N ASN A 304 5.22 -28.20 -10.10
CA ASN A 304 4.70 -27.66 -11.35
C ASN A 304 3.31 -28.22 -11.75
N ASN A 305 2.40 -28.33 -10.76
CA ASN A 305 1.04 -28.85 -10.95
C ASN A 305 -0.02 -27.76 -10.71
N GLU A 306 -0.45 -27.09 -11.78
CA GLU A 306 -1.45 -26.02 -11.73
C GLU A 306 -2.75 -26.43 -11.05
N LYS A 307 -3.24 -27.66 -11.34
CA LYS A 307 -4.49 -28.15 -10.78
C LYS A 307 -4.43 -28.30 -9.26
N GLU A 308 -3.31 -28.77 -8.75
CA GLU A 308 -3.11 -28.92 -7.31
C GLU A 308 -2.90 -27.56 -6.61
N ILE A 309 -2.21 -26.61 -7.25
CA ILE A 309 -2.06 -25.23 -6.75
C ILE A 309 -3.45 -24.59 -6.59
N LYS A 310 -4.29 -24.64 -7.63
CA LYS A 310 -5.66 -24.14 -7.57
C LYS A 310 -6.47 -24.82 -6.47
N ALA A 311 -6.44 -26.13 -6.40
CA ALA A 311 -7.16 -26.90 -5.39
C ALA A 311 -6.70 -26.54 -3.97
N TRP A 312 -5.39 -26.33 -3.77
CA TRP A 312 -4.85 -25.94 -2.47
C TRP A 312 -5.32 -24.53 -2.06
N ILE A 313 -5.27 -23.54 -2.96
CA ILE A 313 -5.73 -22.17 -2.69
C ILE A 313 -7.23 -22.18 -2.38
N ASN A 314 -8.06 -22.83 -3.19
CA ASN A 314 -9.49 -22.93 -2.95
C ASN A 314 -9.82 -23.59 -1.60
N ASN A 315 -9.09 -24.66 -1.23
CA ASN A 315 -9.27 -25.30 0.08
C ASN A 315 -8.84 -24.39 1.24
N PHE A 316 -7.77 -23.60 1.07
CA PHE A 316 -7.33 -22.62 2.06
C PHE A 316 -8.42 -21.57 2.33
N PHE A 317 -8.98 -20.98 1.28
CA PHE A 317 -10.06 -19.99 1.40
C PHE A 317 -11.37 -20.58 1.90
N LYS A 318 -11.70 -21.82 1.50
CA LYS A 318 -12.85 -22.54 2.03
C LYS A 318 -12.72 -22.79 3.54
N GLU A 319 -11.58 -23.31 4.01
CA GLU A 319 -11.32 -23.52 5.43
C GLU A 319 -11.43 -22.20 6.21
N TRP A 320 -10.97 -21.10 5.63
CA TRP A 320 -11.11 -19.77 6.20
C TRP A 320 -12.57 -19.32 6.27
N ASN A 321 -13.33 -19.48 5.21
CA ASN A 321 -14.73 -19.07 5.16
C ASN A 321 -15.62 -19.86 6.13
N ASP A 322 -15.32 -21.16 6.32
CA ASP A 322 -16.00 -22.01 7.30
C ASP A 322 -15.81 -21.51 8.75
N HIS A 323 -14.71 -20.80 9.03
CA HIS A 323 -14.37 -20.23 10.35
C HIS A 323 -14.34 -18.70 10.37
N LYS A 324 -15.00 -18.04 9.43
CA LYS A 324 -14.91 -16.58 9.17
C LYS A 324 -15.07 -15.74 10.43
N LEU A 325 -16.08 -16.02 11.27
CA LEU A 325 -16.40 -15.22 12.46
C LEU A 325 -15.41 -15.40 13.63
N GLU A 326 -14.64 -16.49 13.64
CA GLU A 326 -13.70 -16.84 14.71
C GLU A 326 -12.25 -16.48 14.33
N SER A 327 -12.04 -16.11 13.08
CA SER A 327 -10.74 -15.89 12.45
C SER A 327 -10.21 -14.48 12.70
N ASP A 328 -8.89 -14.36 12.75
CA ASP A 328 -8.19 -13.07 12.76
C ASP A 328 -7.85 -12.65 11.31
N PRO A 329 -8.54 -11.65 10.75
CA PRO A 329 -8.32 -11.23 9.37
C PRO A 329 -6.91 -10.66 9.12
N HIS A 330 -6.24 -10.12 10.13
CA HIS A 330 -4.83 -9.70 10.02
C HIS A 330 -3.91 -10.89 9.78
N GLN A 331 -4.20 -12.03 10.45
CA GLN A 331 -3.42 -13.25 10.27
C GLN A 331 -3.61 -13.82 8.87
N MET A 332 -4.82 -13.73 8.31
CA MET A 332 -5.08 -14.11 6.92
C MET A 332 -4.22 -13.29 5.95
N LEU A 333 -4.29 -11.96 6.05
CA LEU A 333 -3.50 -11.07 5.19
C LEU A 333 -2.00 -11.30 5.35
N HIS A 334 -1.53 -11.58 6.57
CA HIS A 334 -0.13 -11.92 6.81
C HIS A 334 0.28 -13.20 6.09
N ILE A 335 -0.53 -14.26 6.17
CA ILE A 335 -0.28 -15.52 5.46
C ILE A 335 -0.27 -15.31 3.95
N LEU A 336 -1.24 -14.54 3.41
CA LEU A 336 -1.29 -14.22 1.99
C LEU A 336 -0.04 -13.45 1.55
N ASN A 337 0.40 -12.47 2.32
CA ASN A 337 1.63 -11.74 2.02
C ASN A 337 2.87 -12.64 2.06
N GLU A 338 2.98 -13.56 3.03
CA GLU A 338 4.06 -14.56 3.05
C GLU A 338 4.02 -15.44 1.78
N MET A 339 2.83 -15.84 1.33
CA MET A 339 2.65 -16.62 0.09
C MET A 339 3.12 -15.82 -1.14
N LEU A 340 2.72 -14.55 -1.25
CA LEU A 340 3.16 -13.68 -2.35
C LEU A 340 4.68 -13.51 -2.37
N VAL A 341 5.29 -13.25 -1.21
CA VAL A 341 6.75 -13.12 -1.09
C VAL A 341 7.48 -14.40 -1.50
N MET A 342 6.95 -15.58 -1.13
CA MET A 342 7.53 -16.86 -1.59
C MET A 342 7.48 -17.02 -3.12
N MET A 343 6.45 -16.49 -3.78
CA MET A 343 6.29 -16.54 -5.21
C MET A 343 7.04 -15.42 -5.97
N ALA A 344 7.48 -14.38 -5.27
CA ALA A 344 8.04 -13.15 -5.87
C ALA A 344 9.54 -13.21 -6.20
N GLU A 345 10.19 -14.37 -6.11
CA GLU A 345 11.67 -14.49 -6.27
C GLU A 345 12.26 -13.80 -7.51
N SER A 346 11.43 -13.33 -8.47
CA SER A 346 11.90 -12.86 -9.77
C SER A 346 11.45 -11.46 -10.19
N ASP A 347 10.42 -10.86 -9.56
CA ASP A 347 9.88 -9.57 -10.00
C ASP A 347 9.30 -8.73 -8.83
N PRO A 348 10.10 -7.80 -8.29
CA PRO A 348 9.66 -6.91 -7.21
C PRO A 348 8.48 -6.00 -7.59
N LYS A 349 8.35 -5.62 -8.86
CA LYS A 349 7.26 -4.74 -9.33
C LYS A 349 5.92 -5.47 -9.29
N GLU A 350 5.88 -6.68 -9.84
CA GLU A 350 4.66 -7.50 -9.79
C GLU A 350 4.27 -7.88 -8.36
N LEU A 351 5.24 -8.10 -7.47
CA LEU A 351 4.97 -8.31 -6.04
C LEU A 351 4.26 -7.10 -5.45
N SER A 352 4.78 -5.88 -5.67
CA SER A 352 4.21 -4.64 -5.16
C SER A 352 2.77 -4.44 -5.67
N GLU A 353 2.53 -4.65 -6.96
CA GLU A 353 1.20 -4.56 -7.57
C GLU A 353 0.23 -5.58 -6.98
N SER A 354 0.69 -6.82 -6.76
CA SER A 354 -0.15 -7.91 -6.22
C SER A 354 -0.46 -7.70 -4.74
N MET A 355 0.51 -7.23 -3.95
CA MET A 355 0.28 -6.83 -2.55
C MET A 355 -0.71 -5.67 -2.47
N GLY A 356 -0.60 -4.68 -3.35
CA GLY A 356 -1.54 -3.56 -3.45
C GLY A 356 -2.97 -4.03 -3.77
N ARG A 357 -3.13 -4.97 -4.71
CA ARG A 357 -4.44 -5.56 -5.02
C ARG A 357 -5.04 -6.31 -3.84
N ILE A 358 -4.26 -7.16 -3.17
CA ILE A 358 -4.71 -7.90 -1.98
C ILE A 358 -5.09 -6.94 -0.84
N ALA A 359 -4.29 -5.91 -0.61
CA ALA A 359 -4.60 -4.90 0.42
C ALA A 359 -5.88 -4.11 0.11
N GLY A 360 -6.20 -3.91 -1.17
CA GLY A 360 -7.42 -3.23 -1.63
C GLY A 360 -8.68 -4.09 -1.65
N GLU A 361 -8.56 -5.43 -1.51
CA GLU A 361 -9.74 -6.30 -1.53
C GLU A 361 -10.57 -6.16 -0.26
N THR A 362 -11.89 -6.19 -0.45
CA THR A 362 -12.89 -6.01 0.62
C THR A 362 -13.68 -7.27 0.93
N SER A 363 -13.47 -8.34 0.16
CA SER A 363 -14.16 -9.63 0.32
C SER A 363 -13.18 -10.80 0.29
N ILE A 364 -13.56 -11.91 0.89
CA ILE A 364 -12.77 -13.14 0.87
C ILE A 364 -12.68 -13.70 -0.56
N GLU A 365 -13.75 -13.60 -1.31
CA GLU A 365 -13.84 -14.03 -2.72
C GLU A 365 -12.87 -13.22 -3.60
N GLY A 366 -12.81 -11.89 -3.40
CA GLY A 366 -11.85 -11.04 -4.11
C GLY A 366 -10.40 -11.35 -3.76
N LEU A 367 -10.11 -11.68 -2.50
CA LEU A 367 -8.79 -12.15 -2.07
C LEU A 367 -8.42 -13.50 -2.71
N GLU A 368 -9.37 -14.44 -2.79
CA GLU A 368 -9.17 -15.74 -3.44
C GLU A 368 -8.83 -15.56 -4.92
N GLU A 369 -9.61 -14.75 -5.65
CA GLU A 369 -9.39 -14.46 -7.07
C GLU A 369 -8.04 -13.77 -7.32
N ALA A 370 -7.69 -12.77 -6.52
CA ALA A 370 -6.41 -12.07 -6.62
C ALA A 370 -5.24 -13.03 -6.36
N THR A 371 -5.35 -13.88 -5.33
CA THR A 371 -4.33 -14.88 -4.97
C THR A 371 -4.17 -15.94 -6.07
N LEU A 372 -5.28 -16.46 -6.60
CA LEU A 372 -5.28 -17.42 -7.70
C LEU A 372 -4.63 -16.83 -8.96
N THR A 373 -5.01 -15.60 -9.30
CA THR A 373 -4.47 -14.92 -10.48
C THR A 373 -2.95 -14.78 -10.39
N TYR A 374 -2.44 -14.38 -9.24
CA TYR A 374 -1.01 -14.24 -9.01
C TYR A 374 -0.28 -15.60 -9.05
N ALA A 375 -0.83 -16.59 -8.35
CA ALA A 375 -0.23 -17.93 -8.31
C ALA A 375 -0.15 -18.59 -9.71
N ILE A 376 -1.17 -18.38 -10.56
CA ILE A 376 -1.19 -18.89 -11.94
C ILE A 376 -0.15 -18.16 -12.81
N ARG A 377 -0.04 -16.82 -12.67
CA ARG A 377 1.00 -16.05 -13.38
C ARG A 377 2.40 -16.52 -13.00
N TYR A 378 2.64 -16.68 -11.70
CA TYR A 378 3.91 -17.20 -11.19
C TYR A 378 4.20 -18.60 -11.76
N TYR A 379 3.22 -19.51 -11.70
CA TYR A 379 3.31 -20.86 -12.25
C TYR A 379 3.70 -20.85 -13.74
N ASN A 380 3.01 -20.07 -14.56
CA ASN A 380 3.27 -20.00 -15.99
C ASN A 380 4.69 -19.48 -16.31
N ARG A 381 5.16 -18.45 -15.58
CA ARG A 381 6.54 -17.94 -15.72
C ARG A 381 7.56 -18.97 -15.32
N LYS A 382 7.35 -19.63 -14.18
CA LYS A 382 8.24 -20.66 -13.69
C LYS A 382 8.31 -21.82 -14.67
N LYS A 383 7.19 -22.26 -15.19
CA LYS A 383 7.11 -23.30 -16.21
C LYS A 383 7.95 -22.95 -17.45
N GLN A 384 7.81 -21.73 -17.98
CA GLN A 384 8.64 -21.27 -19.09
C GLN A 384 10.13 -21.25 -18.75
N THR A 385 10.49 -20.79 -17.53
CA THR A 385 11.87 -20.79 -17.05
C THR A 385 12.39 -22.21 -16.83
N ASP A 386 11.57 -23.13 -16.30
CA ASP A 386 11.96 -24.52 -16.05
C ASP A 386 12.03 -25.32 -17.37
N GLU A 387 11.16 -25.07 -18.33
CA GLU A 387 11.25 -25.64 -19.68
C GLU A 387 12.54 -25.19 -20.43
N SER A 388 13.10 -24.06 -20.05
CA SER A 388 14.40 -23.60 -20.55
C SER A 388 15.61 -24.31 -19.91
N LYS A 389 15.42 -25.00 -18.77
CA LYS A 389 16.46 -25.76 -18.08
C LYS A 389 16.65 -27.13 -18.73
N SER A 390 17.87 -27.66 -18.63
CA SER A 390 18.16 -29.00 -19.11
C SER A 390 17.33 -30.06 -18.37
N PRO A 391 16.91 -31.16 -19.02
CA PRO A 391 16.19 -32.25 -18.37
C PRO A 391 16.92 -32.82 -17.13
N ILE A 392 18.23 -32.74 -17.13
CA ILE A 392 19.06 -33.15 -15.99
C ILE A 392 18.77 -32.30 -14.75
N ILE A 393 18.74 -30.98 -14.90
CA ILE A 393 18.46 -30.07 -13.79
C ILE A 393 17.03 -30.19 -13.34
N GLN A 394 16.06 -30.33 -14.24
CA GLN A 394 14.66 -30.58 -13.88
C GLN A 394 14.52 -31.84 -12.98
N ASN A 395 15.16 -32.95 -13.37
CA ASN A 395 15.17 -34.19 -12.58
C ASN A 395 15.81 -34.01 -11.21
N VAL A 396 16.91 -33.25 -11.11
CA VAL A 396 17.59 -32.96 -9.85
C VAL A 396 16.69 -32.13 -8.94
N LEU A 397 15.99 -31.13 -9.46
CA LEU A 397 15.05 -30.30 -8.68
C LEU A 397 13.87 -31.11 -8.14
N SER A 398 13.26 -31.96 -8.95
CA SER A 398 12.24 -32.92 -8.50
C SER A 398 12.75 -33.84 -7.40
N TYR A 399 13.94 -34.40 -7.57
CA TYR A 399 14.55 -35.28 -6.58
C TYR A 399 14.82 -34.56 -5.24
N ILE A 400 15.33 -33.32 -5.28
CA ILE A 400 15.49 -32.50 -4.07
C ILE A 400 14.16 -32.35 -3.34
N THR A 401 13.08 -32.05 -4.04
CA THR A 401 11.76 -31.83 -3.46
C THR A 401 11.22 -33.04 -2.72
N GLU A 402 11.50 -34.23 -3.22
CA GLU A 402 11.02 -35.49 -2.64
C GLU A 402 11.93 -36.01 -1.53
N HIS A 403 13.27 -35.78 -1.64
CA HIS A 403 14.29 -36.42 -0.82
C HIS A 403 15.18 -35.46 -0.02
N PHE A 404 14.82 -34.16 0.11
CA PHE A 404 15.67 -33.14 0.76
C PHE A 404 16.11 -33.49 2.17
N SER A 405 15.33 -34.28 2.91
CA SER A 405 15.62 -34.72 4.27
C SER A 405 16.66 -35.83 4.33
N GLU A 406 17.00 -36.44 3.22
CA GLU A 406 17.95 -37.54 3.14
C GLU A 406 19.39 -37.05 2.92
N GLY A 407 20.37 -37.96 3.07
CA GLY A 407 21.78 -37.65 2.81
C GLY A 407 22.02 -37.40 1.32
N MET A 408 22.01 -36.14 0.86
CA MET A 408 22.09 -35.77 -0.54
C MET A 408 23.38 -34.99 -0.82
N SER A 409 24.08 -35.36 -1.91
CA SER A 409 25.27 -34.66 -2.40
C SER A 409 25.32 -34.76 -3.94
N LEU A 410 26.11 -33.90 -4.59
CA LEU A 410 26.37 -34.03 -6.03
C LEU A 410 26.95 -35.38 -6.42
N LYS A 411 27.69 -36.03 -5.51
CA LYS A 411 28.26 -37.36 -5.73
C LYS A 411 27.18 -38.46 -5.74
N THR A 412 26.24 -38.42 -4.79
CA THR A 412 25.10 -39.36 -4.76
C THR A 412 24.21 -39.17 -5.93
N LEU A 413 23.81 -37.91 -6.23
CA LEU A 413 22.99 -37.56 -7.41
C LEU A 413 23.70 -37.96 -8.73
N GLY A 414 25.01 -37.73 -8.84
CA GLY A 414 25.77 -38.16 -10.00
C GLY A 414 25.72 -39.67 -10.24
N ASN A 415 25.78 -40.48 -9.17
CA ASN A 415 25.61 -41.90 -9.25
C ASN A 415 24.18 -42.31 -9.66
N ASP A 416 23.18 -41.71 -9.02
CA ASP A 416 21.74 -42.01 -9.26
C ASP A 416 21.29 -41.65 -10.68
N PHE A 417 21.76 -40.54 -11.23
CA PHE A 417 21.48 -40.07 -12.55
C PHE A 417 22.50 -40.50 -13.62
N HIS A 418 23.52 -41.27 -13.26
CA HIS A 418 24.60 -41.70 -14.15
C HIS A 418 25.36 -40.54 -14.82
N ILE A 419 25.60 -39.48 -14.06
CA ILE A 419 26.24 -38.23 -14.54
C ILE A 419 27.46 -37.93 -13.70
N ASN A 420 28.51 -37.40 -14.33
CA ASN A 420 29.71 -36.97 -13.59
C ASN A 420 29.34 -35.84 -12.58
N ALA A 421 29.68 -36.02 -11.31
CA ALA A 421 29.35 -35.13 -10.22
C ALA A 421 29.90 -33.70 -10.41
N VAL A 422 31.09 -33.55 -11.02
CA VAL A 422 31.69 -32.24 -11.31
C VAL A 422 30.90 -31.51 -12.42
N TYR A 423 30.57 -32.25 -13.48
CA TYR A 423 29.74 -31.71 -14.56
C TYR A 423 28.35 -31.29 -14.03
N LEU A 424 27.70 -32.16 -13.21
CA LEU A 424 26.43 -31.84 -12.60
C LEU A 424 26.48 -30.56 -11.75
N GLY A 425 27.55 -30.39 -10.95
CA GLY A 425 27.76 -29.19 -10.15
C GLY A 425 27.92 -27.92 -10.98
N GLN A 426 28.70 -27.99 -12.07
CA GLN A 426 28.87 -26.87 -13.00
C GLN A 426 27.57 -26.52 -13.74
N LEU A 427 26.84 -27.54 -14.22
CA LEU A 427 25.56 -27.37 -14.88
C LEU A 427 24.53 -26.75 -13.95
N PHE A 428 24.46 -27.27 -12.71
CA PHE A 428 23.55 -26.73 -11.67
C PHE A 428 23.85 -25.27 -11.38
N GLN A 429 25.11 -24.92 -11.16
CA GLN A 429 25.51 -23.52 -10.91
C GLN A 429 25.22 -22.62 -12.12
N LYS A 430 25.47 -23.10 -13.35
CA LYS A 430 25.18 -22.34 -14.56
C LYS A 430 23.70 -22.03 -14.75
N GLU A 431 22.83 -23.03 -14.51
CA GLU A 431 21.39 -22.92 -14.77
C GLU A 431 20.57 -22.38 -13.58
N MET A 432 21.08 -22.57 -12.33
CA MET A 432 20.41 -22.12 -11.11
C MET A 432 21.01 -20.82 -10.52
N GLY A 433 22.17 -20.37 -11.00
CA GLY A 433 22.85 -19.18 -10.48
C GLY A 433 23.53 -19.35 -9.13
N GLU A 434 23.37 -20.50 -8.46
CA GLU A 434 23.93 -20.80 -7.14
C GLU A 434 24.46 -22.26 -7.06
N HIS A 435 25.32 -22.53 -6.07
CA HIS A 435 25.82 -23.89 -5.85
C HIS A 435 24.73 -24.80 -5.30
N PHE A 436 24.75 -26.07 -5.70
CA PHE A 436 23.84 -27.11 -5.23
C PHE A 436 23.70 -27.15 -3.71
N THR A 437 24.82 -27.05 -2.99
CA THR A 437 24.85 -27.10 -1.51
C THR A 437 24.11 -25.90 -0.89
N ASP A 438 24.23 -24.70 -1.46
CA ASP A 438 23.54 -23.51 -0.97
C ASP A 438 22.04 -23.61 -1.26
N TYR A 439 21.66 -24.05 -2.44
CA TYR A 439 20.26 -24.34 -2.82
C TYR A 439 19.61 -25.34 -1.86
N LEU A 440 20.25 -26.51 -1.65
CA LEU A 440 19.73 -27.53 -0.75
C LEU A 440 19.60 -27.04 0.70
N ASN A 441 20.61 -26.30 1.20
CA ASN A 441 20.55 -25.74 2.56
C ASN A 441 19.45 -24.68 2.66
N ARG A 442 19.26 -23.83 1.70
CA ARG A 442 18.17 -22.85 1.65
C ARG A 442 16.80 -23.55 1.69
N TYR A 443 16.63 -24.62 0.91
CA TYR A 443 15.42 -25.43 0.91
C TYR A 443 15.15 -26.06 2.30
N ARG A 444 16.15 -26.67 2.92
CA ARG A 444 16.08 -27.28 4.25
C ARG A 444 15.79 -26.27 5.36
N VAL A 445 16.40 -25.10 5.29
CA VAL A 445 16.17 -24.02 6.26
C VAL A 445 14.75 -23.49 6.14
N ASN A 446 14.20 -23.35 4.95
CA ASN A 446 12.81 -22.94 4.75
C ASN A 446 11.83 -23.96 5.37
N TYR A 447 12.08 -25.25 5.19
CA TYR A 447 11.32 -26.29 5.86
C TYR A 447 11.42 -26.19 7.40
N ALA A 448 12.65 -25.99 7.91
CA ALA A 448 12.86 -25.84 9.35
C ALA A 448 12.16 -24.62 9.96
N LYS A 449 12.10 -23.49 9.24
CA LYS A 449 11.34 -22.29 9.66
C LYS A 449 9.88 -22.62 9.92
N GLU A 450 9.28 -23.38 9.05
CA GLU A 450 7.86 -23.76 9.16
C GLU A 450 7.63 -24.73 10.32
N GLU A 451 8.45 -25.77 10.45
CA GLU A 451 8.38 -26.69 11.59
C GLU A 451 8.55 -25.98 12.93
N LEU A 452 9.45 -24.98 13.01
CA LEU A 452 9.62 -24.14 14.19
C LEU A 452 8.36 -23.38 14.61
N LEU A 453 7.57 -22.93 13.66
CA LEU A 453 6.36 -22.12 13.88
C LEU A 453 5.11 -22.99 14.10
N GLN A 454 5.06 -24.15 13.44
CA GLN A 454 3.88 -25.02 13.44
C GLN A 454 3.87 -26.04 14.57
N THR A 455 5.06 -26.42 15.08
CA THR A 455 5.19 -27.51 16.05
C THR A 455 5.85 -27.04 17.33
N LYS A 456 5.61 -27.79 18.41
CA LYS A 456 6.36 -27.68 19.66
C LYS A 456 7.57 -28.63 19.72
N ASP A 457 7.92 -29.24 18.59
CA ASP A 457 9.04 -30.16 18.50
C ASP A 457 10.33 -29.46 18.94
N ASN A 458 11.22 -30.25 19.60
CA ASN A 458 12.51 -29.72 19.95
C ASN A 458 13.39 -29.54 18.70
N LEU A 459 14.42 -28.70 18.82
CA LEU A 459 15.28 -28.36 17.68
C LEU A 459 15.98 -29.54 17.05
N THR A 460 16.26 -30.59 17.83
CA THR A 460 16.92 -31.80 17.34
C THR A 460 16.00 -32.57 16.39
N ILE A 461 14.73 -32.68 16.74
CA ILE A 461 13.71 -33.30 15.87
C ILE A 461 13.54 -32.51 14.58
N ILE A 462 13.41 -31.18 14.70
CA ILE A 462 13.23 -30.29 13.52
C ILE A 462 14.46 -30.36 12.60
N ALA A 463 15.66 -30.29 13.15
CA ALA A 463 16.89 -30.45 12.38
C ALA A 463 16.92 -31.78 11.63
N GLY A 464 16.57 -32.89 12.31
CA GLY A 464 16.52 -34.23 11.71
C GLY A 464 15.50 -34.30 10.56
N LYS A 465 14.27 -33.81 10.79
CA LYS A 465 13.23 -33.74 9.74
C LYS A 465 13.65 -32.87 8.54
N SER A 466 14.46 -31.84 8.79
CA SER A 466 15.01 -30.95 7.76
C SER A 466 16.25 -31.52 7.07
N GLY A 467 16.68 -32.73 7.40
CA GLY A 467 17.83 -33.40 6.77
C GLY A 467 19.20 -33.01 7.35
N TYR A 468 19.26 -32.48 8.57
CA TYR A 468 20.51 -32.17 9.26
C TYR A 468 20.83 -33.22 10.33
N THR A 469 21.98 -33.86 10.18
CA THR A 469 22.51 -34.82 11.16
C THR A 469 23.41 -34.15 12.21
N ASP A 470 23.96 -32.95 11.88
CA ASP A 470 24.82 -32.16 12.76
C ASP A 470 24.08 -30.86 13.18
N MET A 471 23.84 -30.74 14.48
CA MET A 471 23.16 -29.57 15.06
C MET A 471 23.98 -28.29 14.93
N ALA A 472 25.29 -28.31 15.00
CA ALA A 472 26.12 -27.13 14.84
C ALA A 472 26.08 -26.62 13.39
N TYR A 473 26.05 -27.55 12.43
CA TYR A 473 25.88 -27.23 11.02
C TYR A 473 24.47 -26.64 10.74
N PHE A 474 23.42 -27.25 11.33
CA PHE A 474 22.06 -26.71 11.26
C PHE A 474 21.98 -25.26 11.76
N TYR A 475 22.52 -24.98 12.96
CA TYR A 475 22.52 -23.64 13.53
C TYR A 475 23.23 -22.62 12.63
N ARG A 476 24.38 -22.99 12.07
CA ARG A 476 25.14 -22.12 11.15
C ARG A 476 24.35 -21.82 9.88
N GLN A 477 23.77 -22.85 9.25
CA GLN A 477 23.00 -22.66 8.01
C GLN A 477 21.70 -21.88 8.28
N PHE A 478 20.99 -22.18 9.36
CA PHE A 478 19.79 -21.46 9.72
C PHE A 478 20.08 -19.96 9.96
N LYS A 479 21.13 -19.64 10.72
CA LYS A 479 21.55 -18.24 10.95
C LYS A 479 22.04 -17.57 9.67
N LYS A 480 22.76 -18.29 8.80
CA LYS A 480 23.20 -17.76 7.48
C LYS A 480 22.02 -17.30 6.63
N HIS A 481 20.94 -18.10 6.58
CA HIS A 481 19.79 -17.84 5.71
C HIS A 481 18.69 -16.98 6.34
N THR A 482 18.62 -16.87 7.67
CA THR A 482 17.55 -16.12 8.36
C THR A 482 18.04 -14.88 9.12
N GLY A 483 19.36 -14.75 9.32
CA GLY A 483 19.94 -13.73 10.20
C GLY A 483 19.86 -14.07 11.70
N GLU A 484 19.07 -15.08 12.09
CA GLU A 484 18.75 -15.39 13.48
C GLU A 484 19.02 -16.86 13.84
N THR A 485 19.15 -17.15 15.14
CA THR A 485 19.21 -18.56 15.59
C THR A 485 17.81 -19.17 15.59
N PRO A 486 17.66 -20.51 15.42
CA PRO A 486 16.37 -21.20 15.43
C PRO A 486 15.51 -20.88 16.67
N ASN A 487 16.13 -20.84 17.86
CA ASN A 487 15.43 -20.49 19.10
C ASN A 487 14.90 -19.06 19.10
N ARG A 488 15.71 -18.10 18.62
CA ARG A 488 15.31 -16.70 18.54
C ARG A 488 14.21 -16.51 17.51
N TYR A 489 14.34 -17.16 16.36
CA TYR A 489 13.34 -17.16 15.30
C TYR A 489 11.99 -17.65 15.82
N ARG A 490 11.96 -18.80 16.52
CA ARG A 490 10.75 -19.33 17.16
C ARG A 490 10.12 -18.31 18.12
N LYS A 491 10.93 -17.70 19.00
CA LYS A 491 10.44 -16.76 20.03
C LYS A 491 9.85 -15.47 19.45
N ILE A 492 10.38 -15.00 18.33
CA ILE A 492 9.94 -13.74 17.70
C ILE A 492 8.69 -13.95 16.84
N HIS A 493 8.59 -15.11 16.17
CA HIS A 493 7.58 -15.34 15.13
C HIS A 493 6.48 -16.32 15.56
N GLN A 494 6.55 -16.94 16.74
CA GLN A 494 5.53 -17.78 17.35
C GLN A 494 4.68 -16.99 18.35
#